data_02a761fd95762f67f6091d893be6ba33
#
_entry.id   02a761fd95762f67f6091d893be6ba33
#
_cell.length_a   1.000
_cell.length_b   1.000
_cell.length_c   1.000
_cell.angle_alpha   90.00
_cell.angle_beta   90.00
_cell.angle_gamma   90.00
#
_symmetry.space_group_name_H-M   'P 1'
#
loop_
_entity.id
_entity.type
_entity.pdbx_description
1 polymer ?
#
loop_
_entity_poly.entity_id
_entity_poly.type
_entity_poly.pdbx_seq_one_letter_code
_entity_poly.pdbx_strand_id
1 'polypeptide(L)'
;SLEANDFLPEQISKMLGDLRNKNFHMPNYQLGEVLRENYGDDFLDIFSEFNETPIAAASIGQVHKCKYGNKELILKIQYPKIRESIESDINNIRLVTKNLGILPKSFDFDKLLEAGKTQLLNETDYLLEAAHQKNFHRLLKTDKKFVVPKINKKLTTTKILAMEYYNGVTIDQVTHHDQKTKNSIINNLVELAFKEIFEFNLIQTDPNFANFLFDDTSKKIVLLDFGATSKVSKKNIQVFKDILNGLALDKKEMVEKALITLKIFSPNASNSVKQYLLDIIWNLSLPLRKNKEFDFLHCISTEDLNLLSSTLINQKDKFQLPDPQILFIQRKLGGIFLLGRKFGARKNFSKLVTKYI
;
A
#
# COMPACT_ATOMS: atom_id res chain seq x y z
N SER A 1 12.19 -9.30 -8.21
CA SER A 1 11.33 -8.35 -7.48
C SER A 1 10.71 -9.08 -6.31
N LEU A 2 11.09 -8.68 -5.09
CA LEU A 2 10.43 -9.14 -3.86
C LEU A 2 9.06 -8.44 -3.79
N GLU A 3 8.06 -9.06 -4.38
CA GLU A 3 6.68 -8.62 -4.25
C GLU A 3 6.07 -9.21 -2.97
N ALA A 4 5.02 -8.59 -2.45
CA ALA A 4 4.28 -9.05 -1.26
C ALA A 4 3.77 -10.51 -1.39
N ASN A 5 3.93 -11.12 -2.54
CA ASN A 5 3.63 -12.50 -2.86
C ASN A 5 4.59 -13.51 -2.19
N ASP A 6 5.78 -13.08 -1.76
CA ASP A 6 6.81 -13.99 -1.20
C ASP A 6 6.45 -14.57 0.17
N PHE A 7 5.40 -14.03 0.83
CA PHE A 7 4.90 -14.54 2.11
C PHE A 7 3.74 -15.53 1.99
N LEU A 8 3.21 -15.73 0.77
CA LEU A 8 2.17 -16.70 0.48
C LEU A 8 2.79 -17.91 -0.24
N PRO A 9 2.22 -19.12 -0.12
CA PRO A 9 2.61 -20.25 -0.96
C PRO A 9 2.61 -19.84 -2.43
N GLU A 10 3.64 -20.24 -3.18
CA GLU A 10 3.88 -19.84 -4.56
C GLU A 10 2.63 -19.99 -5.47
N GLN A 11 1.85 -21.05 -5.24
CA GLN A 11 0.61 -21.30 -5.96
C GLN A 11 -0.47 -20.24 -5.69
N ILE A 12 -0.59 -19.78 -4.43
CA ILE A 12 -1.55 -18.73 -4.05
C ILE A 12 -1.06 -17.37 -4.55
N SER A 13 0.24 -17.10 -4.44
CA SER A 13 0.87 -15.89 -4.99
C SER A 13 0.68 -15.79 -6.49
N LYS A 14 0.83 -16.91 -7.21
CA LYS A 14 0.62 -16.97 -8.66
C LYS A 14 -0.85 -16.77 -9.02
N MET A 15 -1.79 -17.41 -8.31
CA MET A 15 -3.23 -17.22 -8.54
C MET A 15 -3.65 -15.76 -8.29
N LEU A 16 -3.15 -15.13 -7.23
CA LEU A 16 -3.42 -13.71 -6.93
C LEU A 16 -2.71 -12.78 -7.94
N GLY A 17 -1.51 -13.16 -8.40
CA GLY A 17 -0.79 -12.47 -9.46
C GLY A 17 -1.52 -12.53 -10.79
N ASP A 18 -2.06 -13.69 -11.16
CA ASP A 18 -2.83 -13.89 -12.40
C ASP A 18 -4.16 -13.11 -12.39
N LEU A 19 -4.78 -12.93 -11.20
CA LEU A 19 -5.95 -12.06 -11.04
C LEU A 19 -5.61 -10.58 -11.28
N ARG A 20 -4.38 -10.16 -10.96
CA ARG A 20 -3.90 -8.78 -11.15
C ARG A 20 -3.33 -8.51 -12.54
N ASN A 21 -2.75 -9.54 -13.20
CA ASN A 21 -2.00 -9.41 -14.45
C ASN A 21 -2.84 -9.62 -15.72
N LYS A 22 -4.16 -9.72 -15.61
CA LYS A 22 -5.00 -9.70 -16.80
C LYS A 22 -5.01 -8.28 -17.36
N ASN A 23 -3.99 -7.95 -18.17
CA ASN A 23 -3.93 -6.77 -19.03
C ASN A 23 -4.98 -6.83 -20.15
N PHE A 24 -6.22 -7.16 -19.82
CA PHE A 24 -7.32 -7.06 -20.76
C PHE A 24 -7.86 -5.63 -20.68
N HIS A 25 -7.57 -4.87 -21.71
CA HIS A 25 -8.31 -3.64 -21.92
C HIS A 25 -9.79 -3.98 -22.10
N MET A 26 -10.66 -3.28 -21.38
CA MET A 26 -12.10 -3.38 -21.59
C MET A 26 -12.39 -2.97 -23.04
N PRO A 27 -13.10 -3.81 -23.82
CA PRO A 27 -13.49 -3.46 -25.19
C PRO A 27 -14.34 -2.18 -25.20
N ASN A 28 -14.24 -1.38 -26.28
CA ASN A 28 -14.94 -0.10 -26.37
C ASN A 28 -16.45 -0.22 -26.19
N TYR A 29 -17.08 -1.35 -26.61
CA TYR A 29 -18.50 -1.55 -26.41
C TYR A 29 -18.86 -1.63 -24.90
N GLN A 30 -18.05 -2.34 -24.09
CA GLN A 30 -18.25 -2.42 -22.63
C GLN A 30 -17.97 -1.07 -21.95
N LEU A 31 -16.92 -0.37 -22.41
CA LEU A 31 -16.66 1.01 -21.96
C LEU A 31 -17.88 1.90 -22.20
N GLY A 32 -18.45 1.86 -23.41
CA GLY A 32 -19.65 2.60 -23.77
C GLY A 32 -20.86 2.21 -22.91
N GLU A 33 -21.04 0.94 -22.58
CA GLU A 33 -22.11 0.49 -21.68
C GLU A 33 -21.95 1.10 -20.28
N VAL A 34 -20.77 1.01 -19.68
CA VAL A 34 -20.51 1.59 -18.34
C VAL A 34 -20.71 3.11 -18.34
N LEU A 35 -20.27 3.80 -19.39
CA LEU A 35 -20.44 5.25 -19.49
C LEU A 35 -21.91 5.63 -19.64
N ARG A 36 -22.70 4.92 -20.49
CA ARG A 36 -24.15 5.15 -20.62
C ARG A 36 -24.91 4.88 -19.32
N GLU A 37 -24.60 3.79 -18.64
CA GLU A 37 -25.23 3.48 -17.36
C GLU A 37 -25.04 4.58 -16.30
N ASN A 38 -23.90 5.28 -16.35
CA ASN A 38 -23.54 6.26 -15.32
C ASN A 38 -23.82 7.71 -15.72
N TYR A 39 -23.79 8.01 -17.02
CA TYR A 39 -23.90 9.39 -17.53
C TYR A 39 -25.06 9.61 -18.51
N GLY A 40 -25.77 8.55 -18.93
CA GLY A 40 -26.82 8.59 -19.94
C GLY A 40 -26.31 8.39 -21.37
N ASP A 41 -27.24 8.36 -22.32
CA ASP A 41 -26.92 8.04 -23.73
C ASP A 41 -26.02 9.10 -24.38
N ASP A 42 -26.20 10.36 -24.01
CA ASP A 42 -25.44 11.50 -24.56
C ASP A 42 -24.13 11.76 -23.79
N PHE A 43 -23.53 10.72 -23.18
CA PHE A 43 -22.35 10.86 -22.33
C PHE A 43 -21.15 11.52 -23.04
N LEU A 44 -21.03 11.38 -24.38
CA LEU A 44 -19.95 12.00 -25.14
C LEU A 44 -20.05 13.53 -25.14
N ASP A 45 -21.25 14.09 -25.07
CA ASP A 45 -21.49 15.54 -25.06
C ASP A 45 -21.06 16.20 -23.75
N ILE A 46 -20.85 15.39 -22.70
CA ILE A 46 -20.34 15.87 -21.41
C ILE A 46 -18.86 16.30 -21.54
N PHE A 47 -18.11 15.66 -22.42
CA PHE A 47 -16.66 15.86 -22.56
C PHE A 47 -16.35 16.62 -23.85
N SER A 48 -15.54 17.67 -23.76
CA SER A 48 -14.99 18.33 -24.95
C SER A 48 -13.97 17.46 -25.69
N GLU A 49 -13.31 16.57 -24.94
CA GLU A 49 -12.38 15.55 -25.47
C GLU A 49 -12.47 14.30 -24.58
N PHE A 50 -12.57 13.12 -25.18
CA PHE A 50 -12.52 11.84 -24.47
C PHE A 50 -11.59 10.86 -25.20
N ASN A 51 -10.59 10.34 -24.49
CA ASN A 51 -9.69 9.34 -25.07
C ASN A 51 -10.23 7.93 -24.77
N GLU A 52 -10.75 7.25 -25.79
CA GLU A 52 -11.23 5.88 -25.68
C GLU A 52 -10.11 4.85 -25.40
N THR A 53 -8.87 5.17 -25.76
CA THR A 53 -7.72 4.35 -25.41
C THR A 53 -7.31 4.63 -23.96
N PRO A 54 -7.30 3.63 -23.07
CA PRO A 54 -6.91 3.82 -21.70
C PRO A 54 -5.43 4.22 -21.61
N ILE A 55 -5.11 5.15 -20.72
CA ILE A 55 -3.72 5.56 -20.45
C ILE A 55 -3.03 4.67 -19.42
N ALA A 56 -3.80 3.93 -18.64
CA ALA A 56 -3.30 2.97 -17.64
C ALA A 56 -4.36 1.93 -17.30
N ALA A 57 -3.89 0.77 -16.82
CA ALA A 57 -4.73 -0.20 -16.12
C ALA A 57 -4.80 0.16 -14.63
N ALA A 58 -5.95 -0.05 -14.00
CA ALA A 58 -6.15 -0.03 -12.56
C ALA A 58 -6.40 -1.46 -12.05
N SER A 59 -6.33 -1.69 -10.72
CA SER A 59 -6.56 -3.03 -10.14
C SER A 59 -7.88 -3.67 -10.57
N ILE A 60 -8.94 -2.87 -10.67
CA ILE A 60 -10.31 -3.31 -10.95
C ILE A 60 -10.96 -2.56 -12.12
N GLY A 61 -10.17 -1.89 -12.95
CA GLY A 61 -10.68 -1.06 -14.04
C GLY A 61 -9.58 -0.52 -14.93
N GLN A 62 -9.89 0.51 -15.66
CA GLN A 62 -8.95 1.23 -16.52
C GLN A 62 -9.11 2.73 -16.39
N VAL A 63 -8.07 3.48 -16.77
CA VAL A 63 -7.97 4.93 -16.62
C VAL A 63 -7.99 5.59 -17.98
N HIS A 64 -8.92 6.51 -18.18
CA HIS A 64 -9.06 7.29 -19.40
C HIS A 64 -8.81 8.77 -19.15
N LYS A 65 -8.13 9.42 -20.07
CA LYS A 65 -7.96 10.88 -20.05
C LYS A 65 -9.15 11.54 -20.77
N CYS A 66 -9.67 12.59 -20.20
CA CYS A 66 -10.75 13.38 -20.80
C CYS A 66 -10.59 14.86 -20.47
N LYS A 67 -11.38 15.69 -21.14
CA LYS A 67 -11.46 17.12 -20.91
C LYS A 67 -12.90 17.50 -20.59
N TYR A 68 -13.13 18.10 -19.45
CA TYR A 68 -14.42 18.59 -18.99
C TYR A 68 -14.38 20.11 -18.85
N GLY A 69 -14.99 20.80 -19.79
CA GLY A 69 -14.74 22.24 -19.98
C GLY A 69 -13.26 22.49 -20.26
N ASN A 70 -12.63 23.38 -19.50
CA ASN A 70 -11.20 23.71 -19.65
C ASN A 70 -10.27 22.87 -18.76
N LYS A 71 -10.77 21.79 -18.14
CA LYS A 71 -10.00 20.99 -17.18
C LYS A 71 -9.64 19.62 -17.76
N GLU A 72 -8.37 19.28 -17.70
CA GLU A 72 -7.94 17.91 -17.95
C GLU A 72 -8.23 17.04 -16.71
N LEU A 73 -8.93 15.94 -16.95
CA LEU A 73 -9.33 14.98 -15.94
C LEU A 73 -8.90 13.57 -16.36
N ILE A 74 -8.86 12.67 -15.39
CA ILE A 74 -8.89 11.25 -15.61
C ILE A 74 -10.18 10.66 -15.05
N LEU A 75 -10.69 9.64 -15.75
CA LEU A 75 -11.77 8.79 -15.28
C LEU A 75 -11.19 7.40 -15.01
N LYS A 76 -11.21 6.96 -13.76
CA LYS A 76 -10.96 5.57 -13.37
C LYS A 76 -12.30 4.85 -13.49
N ILE A 77 -12.42 3.91 -14.43
CA ILE A 77 -13.67 3.25 -14.83
C ILE A 77 -13.57 1.77 -14.49
N GLN A 78 -14.50 1.25 -13.69
CA GLN A 78 -14.51 -0.16 -13.27
C GLN A 78 -14.85 -1.10 -14.43
N TYR A 79 -14.26 -2.30 -14.38
CA TYR A 79 -14.70 -3.40 -15.23
C TYR A 79 -16.14 -3.81 -14.88
N PRO A 80 -16.95 -4.15 -15.89
CA PRO A 80 -18.30 -4.66 -15.63
C PRO A 80 -18.27 -5.88 -14.71
N LYS A 81 -19.23 -5.97 -13.80
CA LYS A 81 -19.43 -7.12 -12.89
C LYS A 81 -18.22 -7.49 -12.03
N ILE A 82 -17.29 -6.55 -11.78
CA ILE A 82 -16.09 -6.83 -11.01
C ILE A 82 -16.41 -7.27 -9.58
N ARG A 83 -17.47 -6.73 -8.99
CA ARG A 83 -17.89 -7.07 -7.63
C ARG A 83 -18.34 -8.52 -7.51
N GLU A 84 -19.14 -9.00 -8.47
CA GLU A 84 -19.60 -10.39 -8.54
C GLU A 84 -18.43 -11.35 -8.80
N SER A 85 -17.48 -10.94 -9.64
CA SER A 85 -16.25 -11.71 -9.89
C SER A 85 -15.44 -11.90 -8.61
N ILE A 86 -15.22 -10.83 -7.83
CA ILE A 86 -14.49 -10.89 -6.54
C ILE A 86 -15.15 -11.88 -5.59
N GLU A 87 -16.48 -11.86 -5.46
CA GLU A 87 -17.21 -12.77 -4.57
C GLU A 87 -17.05 -14.23 -5.01
N SER A 88 -17.13 -14.50 -6.32
CA SER A 88 -16.92 -15.82 -6.89
C SER A 88 -15.50 -16.33 -6.67
N ASP A 89 -14.49 -15.48 -6.95
CA ASP A 89 -13.08 -15.85 -6.84
C ASP A 89 -12.68 -16.15 -5.40
N ILE A 90 -13.17 -15.37 -4.44
CA ILE A 90 -12.95 -15.62 -3.00
C ILE A 90 -13.57 -16.97 -2.57
N ASN A 91 -14.77 -17.29 -3.05
CA ASN A 91 -15.40 -18.57 -2.74
C ASN A 91 -14.61 -19.73 -3.35
N ASN A 92 -14.11 -19.59 -4.57
CA ASN A 92 -13.25 -20.58 -5.23
C ASN A 92 -11.93 -20.80 -4.45
N ILE A 93 -11.27 -19.73 -4.01
CA ILE A 93 -10.07 -19.81 -3.17
C ILE A 93 -10.37 -20.58 -1.88
N ARG A 94 -11.51 -20.27 -1.22
CA ARG A 94 -11.94 -20.96 0.02
C ARG A 94 -12.13 -22.45 -0.21
N LEU A 95 -12.78 -22.85 -1.31
CA LEU A 95 -13.01 -24.25 -1.66
C LEU A 95 -11.69 -24.99 -1.94
N VAL A 96 -10.82 -24.40 -2.73
CA VAL A 96 -9.50 -24.99 -3.09
C VAL A 96 -8.64 -25.18 -1.84
N THR A 97 -8.56 -24.17 -0.97
CA THR A 97 -7.71 -24.23 0.22
C THR A 97 -8.21 -25.21 1.27
N LYS A 98 -9.54 -25.35 1.44
CA LYS A 98 -10.13 -26.36 2.33
C LYS A 98 -9.88 -27.79 1.85
N ASN A 99 -9.96 -28.02 0.53
CA ASN A 99 -9.83 -29.37 -0.04
C ASN A 99 -8.37 -29.85 -0.12
N LEU A 100 -7.41 -28.95 -0.29
CA LEU A 100 -6.00 -29.31 -0.42
C LEU A 100 -5.27 -29.50 0.90
N GLY A 101 -5.85 -29.11 2.05
CA GLY A 101 -5.22 -29.25 3.35
C GLY A 101 -3.84 -28.58 3.49
N ILE A 102 -3.56 -27.60 2.62
CA ILE A 102 -2.24 -26.96 2.47
C ILE A 102 -1.91 -26.05 3.65
N LEU A 103 -2.94 -25.64 4.40
CA LEU A 103 -2.79 -24.63 5.45
C LEU A 103 -2.65 -25.27 6.83
N PRO A 104 -1.73 -24.79 7.68
CA PRO A 104 -1.63 -25.21 9.06
C PRO A 104 -2.94 -24.99 9.81
N LYS A 105 -3.33 -25.94 10.67
CA LYS A 105 -4.56 -25.84 11.49
C LYS A 105 -4.57 -24.63 12.45
N SER A 106 -3.38 -24.08 12.75
CA SER A 106 -3.21 -22.88 13.58
C SER A 106 -3.42 -21.57 12.83
N PHE A 107 -3.60 -21.63 11.50
CA PHE A 107 -3.70 -20.46 10.63
C PHE A 107 -5.19 -20.15 10.37
N ASP A 108 -5.68 -19.05 10.93
CA ASP A 108 -7.04 -18.55 10.70
C ASP A 108 -7.14 -17.91 9.30
N PHE A 109 -7.11 -18.79 8.29
CA PHE A 109 -7.17 -18.38 6.88
C PHE A 109 -8.51 -17.74 6.53
N ASP A 110 -9.60 -18.20 7.13
CA ASP A 110 -10.93 -17.63 6.88
C ASP A 110 -10.97 -16.16 7.31
N LYS A 111 -10.36 -15.81 8.43
CA LYS A 111 -10.26 -14.41 8.89
C LYS A 111 -9.43 -13.54 7.94
N LEU A 112 -8.31 -14.06 7.44
CA LEU A 112 -7.49 -13.34 6.47
C LEU A 112 -8.23 -13.17 5.14
N LEU A 113 -8.91 -14.23 4.68
CA LEU A 113 -9.69 -14.22 3.45
C LEU A 113 -10.85 -13.23 3.52
N GLU A 114 -11.56 -13.17 4.65
CA GLU A 114 -12.64 -12.20 4.87
C GLU A 114 -12.12 -10.75 4.94
N ALA A 115 -10.96 -10.53 5.57
CA ALA A 115 -10.32 -9.21 5.57
C ALA A 115 -9.91 -8.78 4.16
N GLY A 116 -9.33 -9.68 3.37
CA GLY A 116 -8.98 -9.45 1.97
C GLY A 116 -10.21 -9.20 1.10
N LYS A 117 -11.28 -10.01 1.28
CA LYS A 117 -12.57 -9.81 0.61
C LYS A 117 -13.15 -8.44 0.90
N THR A 118 -13.21 -8.07 2.17
CA THR A 118 -13.71 -6.75 2.60
C THR A 118 -12.92 -5.62 1.96
N GLN A 119 -11.58 -5.73 1.91
CA GLN A 119 -10.74 -4.73 1.26
C GLN A 119 -11.04 -4.64 -0.24
N LEU A 120 -11.08 -5.77 -0.96
CA LEU A 120 -11.38 -5.79 -2.40
C LEU A 120 -12.77 -5.24 -2.70
N LEU A 121 -13.78 -5.58 -1.89
CA LEU A 121 -15.13 -5.04 -2.05
C LEU A 121 -15.18 -3.53 -1.78
N ASN A 122 -14.42 -3.02 -0.81
CA ASN A 122 -14.31 -1.57 -0.58
C ASN A 122 -13.65 -0.86 -1.78
N GLU A 123 -12.68 -1.50 -2.44
CA GLU A 123 -12.08 -0.95 -3.67
C GLU A 123 -13.09 -0.84 -4.84
N THR A 124 -14.20 -1.62 -4.82
CA THR A 124 -15.28 -1.48 -5.81
C THR A 124 -16.23 -0.31 -5.55
N ASP A 125 -16.08 0.42 -4.46
CA ASP A 125 -16.88 1.60 -4.14
C ASP A 125 -16.08 2.89 -4.38
N TYR A 126 -16.18 3.44 -5.58
CA TYR A 126 -15.48 4.67 -5.93
C TYR A 126 -16.02 5.93 -5.22
N LEU A 127 -17.22 5.90 -4.63
CA LEU A 127 -17.66 6.99 -3.76
C LEU A 127 -16.92 6.95 -2.42
N LEU A 128 -16.64 5.77 -1.89
CA LEU A 128 -15.80 5.60 -0.70
C LEU A 128 -14.35 6.04 -0.98
N GLU A 129 -13.78 5.62 -2.11
CA GLU A 129 -12.44 6.06 -2.53
C GLU A 129 -12.37 7.58 -2.68
N ALA A 130 -13.38 8.21 -3.32
CA ALA A 130 -13.50 9.66 -3.43
C ALA A 130 -13.57 10.36 -2.07
N ALA A 131 -14.26 9.77 -1.09
CA ALA A 131 -14.32 10.31 0.26
C ALA A 131 -12.95 10.26 0.95
N HIS A 132 -12.23 9.15 0.84
CA HIS A 132 -10.86 9.01 1.34
C HIS A 132 -9.93 10.02 0.66
N GLN A 133 -9.95 10.12 -0.66
CA GLN A 133 -9.12 11.04 -1.42
C GLN A 133 -9.36 12.50 -1.02
N LYS A 134 -10.61 12.92 -0.85
CA LYS A 134 -10.95 14.27 -0.33
C LYS A 134 -10.38 14.50 1.07
N ASN A 135 -10.42 13.48 1.93
CA ASN A 135 -9.86 13.60 3.27
C ASN A 135 -8.33 13.78 3.20
N PHE A 136 -7.62 12.97 2.42
CA PHE A 136 -6.17 13.12 2.22
C PHE A 136 -5.82 14.46 1.54
N HIS A 137 -6.62 14.92 0.57
CA HIS A 137 -6.45 16.24 -0.04
C HIS A 137 -6.51 17.36 1.03
N ARG A 138 -7.46 17.26 1.98
CA ARG A 138 -7.57 18.22 3.08
C ARG A 138 -6.40 18.13 4.05
N LEU A 139 -5.99 16.92 4.43
CA LEU A 139 -4.90 16.66 5.39
C LEU A 139 -3.54 17.10 4.85
N LEU A 140 -3.31 16.97 3.55
CA LEU A 140 -2.05 17.31 2.88
C LEU A 140 -2.08 18.67 2.18
N LYS A 141 -3.15 19.46 2.32
CA LYS A 141 -3.34 20.74 1.60
C LYS A 141 -2.19 21.73 1.76
N THR A 142 -1.59 21.78 2.95
CA THR A 142 -0.48 22.69 3.26
C THR A 142 0.90 22.04 3.10
N ASP A 143 0.96 20.74 2.84
CA ASP A 143 2.21 20.04 2.64
C ASP A 143 2.75 20.30 1.23
N LYS A 144 3.97 20.88 1.17
CA LYS A 144 4.59 21.25 -0.10
C LYS A 144 5.20 20.06 -0.86
N LYS A 145 5.24 18.87 -0.25
CA LYS A 145 5.88 17.66 -0.80
C LYS A 145 4.91 16.78 -1.58
N PHE A 146 3.61 16.92 -1.30
CA PHE A 146 2.58 16.04 -1.84
C PHE A 146 1.50 16.80 -2.59
N VAL A 147 0.91 16.12 -3.56
CA VAL A 147 -0.31 16.53 -4.25
C VAL A 147 -1.30 15.38 -4.17
N VAL A 148 -2.53 15.70 -3.83
CA VAL A 148 -3.68 14.79 -3.97
C VAL A 148 -4.64 15.40 -4.97
N PRO A 149 -4.88 14.77 -6.14
CA PRO A 149 -5.77 15.30 -7.16
C PRO A 149 -7.17 15.60 -6.60
N LYS A 150 -7.77 16.68 -7.05
CA LYS A 150 -9.14 17.01 -6.64
C LYS A 150 -10.14 16.12 -7.37
N ILE A 151 -11.13 15.64 -6.63
CA ILE A 151 -12.26 14.89 -7.16
C ILE A 151 -13.25 15.81 -7.86
N ASN A 152 -13.66 15.44 -9.07
CA ASN A 152 -14.81 16.04 -9.73
C ASN A 152 -16.10 15.34 -9.25
N LYS A 153 -16.81 15.99 -8.35
CA LYS A 153 -18.01 15.41 -7.71
C LYS A 153 -19.16 15.15 -8.69
N LYS A 154 -19.25 15.93 -9.78
CA LYS A 154 -20.34 15.82 -10.76
C LYS A 154 -20.19 14.56 -11.63
N LEU A 155 -18.94 14.18 -11.89
CA LEU A 155 -18.60 13.05 -12.75
C LEU A 155 -18.26 11.78 -11.96
N THR A 156 -18.16 11.85 -10.63
CA THR A 156 -17.87 10.67 -9.81
C THR A 156 -19.15 9.94 -9.43
N THR A 157 -19.19 8.65 -9.72
CA THR A 157 -20.28 7.72 -9.41
C THR A 157 -19.76 6.54 -8.60
N THR A 158 -20.56 5.51 -8.35
CA THR A 158 -20.10 4.26 -7.72
C THR A 158 -19.12 3.49 -8.58
N LYS A 159 -19.22 3.60 -9.92
CA LYS A 159 -18.41 2.87 -10.90
C LYS A 159 -17.35 3.70 -11.60
N ILE A 160 -17.40 5.03 -11.47
CA ILE A 160 -16.46 5.95 -12.14
C ILE A 160 -15.93 6.96 -11.12
N LEU A 161 -14.60 7.03 -10.97
CA LEU A 161 -13.92 8.03 -10.17
C LEU A 161 -13.28 9.06 -11.09
N ALA A 162 -13.75 10.31 -11.02
CA ALA A 162 -13.25 11.42 -11.82
C ALA A 162 -12.38 12.35 -10.97
N MET A 163 -11.14 12.61 -11.41
CA MET A 163 -10.20 13.48 -10.70
C MET A 163 -9.33 14.29 -11.66
N GLU A 164 -8.67 15.32 -11.15
CA GLU A 164 -7.70 16.13 -11.90
C GLU A 164 -6.58 15.26 -12.46
N TYR A 165 -6.20 15.50 -13.71
CA TYR A 165 -5.02 14.88 -14.32
C TYR A 165 -3.74 15.52 -13.80
N TYR A 166 -2.75 14.68 -13.49
CA TYR A 166 -1.38 15.10 -13.21
C TYR A 166 -0.41 14.36 -14.09
N ASN A 167 0.55 15.08 -14.65
CA ASN A 167 1.65 14.48 -15.38
C ASN A 167 2.76 14.11 -14.41
N GLY A 168 3.42 12.99 -14.66
CA GLY A 168 4.54 12.51 -13.85
C GLY A 168 4.94 11.10 -14.25
N VAL A 169 6.08 10.67 -13.72
CA VAL A 169 6.55 9.28 -13.86
C VAL A 169 6.27 8.52 -12.56
N THR A 170 6.00 7.23 -12.65
CA THR A 170 5.83 6.41 -11.43
C THR A 170 7.11 6.41 -10.62
N ILE A 171 6.99 6.49 -9.29
CA ILE A 171 8.17 6.69 -8.44
C ILE A 171 9.21 5.57 -8.53
N ASP A 172 8.81 4.35 -8.87
CA ASP A 172 9.72 3.23 -9.07
C ASP A 172 10.57 3.35 -10.35
N GLN A 173 10.16 4.22 -11.29
CA GLN A 173 10.87 4.54 -12.53
C GLN A 173 11.84 5.72 -12.40
N VAL A 174 11.87 6.39 -11.25
CA VAL A 174 12.77 7.53 -10.97
C VAL A 174 14.25 7.09 -10.80
N THR A 175 14.65 5.99 -11.45
CA THR A 175 16.00 5.40 -11.29
C THR A 175 17.11 6.25 -11.90
N HIS A 176 16.80 7.04 -12.93
CA HIS A 176 17.74 7.88 -13.66
C HIS A 176 18.02 9.25 -12.99
N HIS A 177 17.27 9.61 -11.95
CA HIS A 177 17.47 10.86 -11.23
C HIS A 177 18.71 10.79 -10.32
N ASP A 178 19.17 11.96 -9.90
CA ASP A 178 20.29 12.08 -8.96
C ASP A 178 19.96 11.46 -7.58
N GLN A 179 21.01 11.14 -6.84
CA GLN A 179 20.86 10.51 -5.53
C GLN A 179 20.12 11.41 -4.53
N LYS A 180 20.23 12.73 -4.64
CA LYS A 180 19.54 13.70 -3.78
C LYS A 180 18.02 13.61 -3.99
N THR A 181 17.56 13.52 -5.24
CA THR A 181 16.14 13.34 -5.58
C THR A 181 15.62 12.00 -5.04
N LYS A 182 16.36 10.91 -5.25
CA LYS A 182 15.98 9.57 -4.72
C LYS A 182 15.88 9.58 -3.20
N ASN A 183 16.87 10.15 -2.52
CA ASN A 183 16.85 10.30 -1.05
C ASN A 183 15.67 11.14 -0.58
N SER A 184 15.32 12.22 -1.32
CA SER A 184 14.19 13.08 -1.00
C SER A 184 12.86 12.34 -1.12
N ILE A 185 12.67 11.54 -2.18
CA ILE A 185 11.47 10.73 -2.39
C ILE A 185 11.28 9.76 -1.22
N ILE A 186 12.32 8.99 -0.88
CA ILE A 186 12.24 8.03 0.23
C ILE A 186 11.97 8.73 1.57
N ASN A 187 12.65 9.85 1.83
CA ASN A 187 12.38 10.66 3.02
C ASN A 187 10.91 11.09 3.09
N ASN A 188 10.37 11.58 1.99
CA ASN A 188 8.98 12.06 1.94
C ASN A 188 8.00 10.91 2.16
N LEU A 189 8.22 9.73 1.56
CA LEU A 189 7.37 8.55 1.76
C LEU A 189 7.40 8.06 3.22
N VAL A 190 8.58 8.03 3.86
CA VAL A 190 8.70 7.69 5.29
C VAL A 190 7.95 8.72 6.14
N GLU A 191 8.16 10.01 5.89
CA GLU A 191 7.43 11.07 6.60
C GLU A 191 5.92 10.97 6.41
N LEU A 192 5.44 10.64 5.20
CA LEU A 192 4.03 10.41 4.92
C LEU A 192 3.48 9.26 5.76
N ALA A 193 4.18 8.12 5.80
CA ALA A 193 3.77 6.98 6.60
C ALA A 193 3.66 7.31 8.09
N PHE A 194 4.59 8.10 8.62
CA PHE A 194 4.53 8.59 10.00
C PHE A 194 3.32 9.53 10.24
N LYS A 195 3.06 10.48 9.33
CA LYS A 195 1.87 11.34 9.41
C LYS A 195 0.58 10.54 9.36
N GLU A 196 0.50 9.57 8.45
CA GLU A 196 -0.66 8.70 8.32
C GLU A 196 -0.96 7.93 9.61
N ILE A 197 0.07 7.38 10.26
CA ILE A 197 -0.07 6.61 11.50
C ILE A 197 -0.37 7.54 12.69
N PHE A 198 0.41 8.60 12.89
CA PHE A 198 0.44 9.35 14.15
C PHE A 198 -0.39 10.65 14.14
N GLU A 199 -0.58 11.27 12.96
CA GLU A 199 -1.34 12.52 12.84
C GLU A 199 -2.74 12.30 12.25
N PHE A 200 -2.81 11.52 11.15
CA PHE A 200 -4.08 11.32 10.43
C PHE A 200 -4.91 10.19 11.03
N ASN A 201 -4.28 9.25 11.71
CA ASN A 201 -4.88 7.99 12.17
C ASN A 201 -5.58 7.24 11.01
N LEU A 202 -5.04 7.40 9.82
CA LEU A 202 -5.58 6.92 8.56
C LEU A 202 -4.41 6.62 7.63
N ILE A 203 -4.31 5.39 7.16
CA ILE A 203 -3.20 4.93 6.32
C ILE A 203 -3.71 4.38 4.99
N GLN A 204 -3.09 4.81 3.91
CA GLN A 204 -3.24 4.17 2.60
C GLN A 204 -2.34 2.93 2.58
N THR A 205 -2.92 1.76 2.39
CA THR A 205 -2.27 0.47 2.63
C THR A 205 -1.78 -0.25 1.37
N ASP A 206 -2.09 0.28 0.17
CA ASP A 206 -1.59 -0.30 -1.07
C ASP A 206 -0.13 0.12 -1.32
N PRO A 207 0.83 -0.84 -1.33
CA PRO A 207 2.24 -0.54 -1.54
C PRO A 207 2.60 -0.39 -3.03
N ASN A 208 1.62 -0.46 -3.93
CA ASN A 208 1.86 -0.36 -5.36
C ASN A 208 2.40 1.04 -5.72
N PHE A 209 3.65 1.10 -6.15
CA PHE A 209 4.30 2.37 -6.50
C PHE A 209 3.76 3.01 -7.79
N ALA A 210 2.99 2.28 -8.60
CA ALA A 210 2.25 2.84 -9.73
C ALA A 210 1.19 3.88 -9.28
N ASN A 211 0.77 3.83 -8.00
CA ASN A 211 -0.17 4.78 -7.41
C ASN A 211 0.49 6.10 -6.95
N PHE A 212 1.80 6.24 -7.16
CA PHE A 212 2.57 7.41 -6.77
C PHE A 212 3.33 7.93 -7.99
N LEU A 213 3.02 9.16 -8.43
CA LEU A 213 3.81 9.81 -9.48
C LEU A 213 4.79 10.80 -8.87
N PHE A 214 5.93 10.95 -9.52
CA PHE A 214 6.85 12.03 -9.26
C PHE A 214 6.71 13.08 -10.37
N ASP A 215 6.32 14.28 -9.98
CA ASP A 215 6.29 15.43 -10.88
C ASP A 215 7.65 16.14 -10.87
N ASP A 216 8.37 16.00 -11.96
CA ASP A 216 9.71 16.57 -12.11
C ASP A 216 9.73 18.09 -12.03
N THR A 217 8.67 18.75 -12.46
CA THR A 217 8.58 20.22 -12.48
C THR A 217 8.44 20.77 -11.07
N SER A 218 7.47 20.27 -10.31
CA SER A 218 7.19 20.73 -8.94
C SER A 218 8.01 20.00 -7.89
N LYS A 219 8.69 18.89 -8.24
CA LYS A 219 9.41 17.98 -7.33
C LYS A 219 8.52 17.40 -6.24
N LYS A 220 7.21 17.25 -6.52
CA LYS A 220 6.21 16.69 -5.60
C LYS A 220 5.87 15.26 -5.95
N ILE A 221 5.39 14.54 -4.93
CA ILE A 221 4.80 13.21 -5.09
C ILE A 221 3.27 13.38 -5.20
N VAL A 222 2.70 12.87 -6.29
CA VAL A 222 1.26 12.85 -6.53
C VAL A 222 0.70 11.50 -6.06
N LEU A 223 -0.29 11.53 -5.19
CA LEU A 223 -0.94 10.34 -4.63
C LEU A 223 -2.24 10.08 -5.38
N LEU A 224 -2.35 8.94 -6.06
CA LEU A 224 -3.44 8.68 -7.04
C LEU A 224 -4.53 7.75 -6.53
N ASP A 225 -4.24 6.83 -5.60
CA ASP A 225 -5.16 5.76 -5.19
C ASP A 225 -5.39 5.78 -3.68
N PHE A 226 -6.66 5.73 -3.28
CA PHE A 226 -7.10 5.74 -1.89
C PHE A 226 -8.15 4.66 -1.59
N GLY A 227 -8.36 3.71 -2.52
CA GLY A 227 -9.28 2.60 -2.36
C GLY A 227 -8.92 1.72 -1.16
N ALA A 228 -7.64 1.40 -1.02
CA ALA A 228 -7.13 0.63 0.11
C ALA A 228 -6.73 1.53 1.29
N THR A 229 -7.68 2.29 1.83
CA THR A 229 -7.45 3.17 2.99
C THR A 229 -8.06 2.58 4.26
N SER A 230 -7.30 2.55 5.35
CA SER A 230 -7.71 1.98 6.64
C SER A 230 -7.44 2.93 7.80
N LYS A 231 -8.33 2.92 8.81
CA LYS A 231 -8.12 3.67 10.06
C LYS A 231 -7.09 2.94 10.93
N VAL A 232 -6.18 3.69 11.55
CA VAL A 232 -5.25 3.14 12.54
C VAL A 232 -5.87 3.26 13.93
N SER A 233 -6.01 2.14 14.64
CA SER A 233 -6.61 2.13 15.98
C SER A 233 -5.72 2.86 16.99
N LYS A 234 -6.33 3.56 17.96
CA LYS A 234 -5.59 4.23 19.04
C LYS A 234 -4.65 3.28 19.78
N LYS A 235 -5.07 2.03 19.96
CA LYS A 235 -4.24 0.98 20.57
C LYS A 235 -2.96 0.76 19.76
N ASN A 236 -3.08 0.56 18.45
CA ASN A 236 -1.92 0.32 17.60
C ASN A 236 -1.00 1.56 17.52
N ILE A 237 -1.58 2.77 17.46
CA ILE A 237 -0.80 4.02 17.51
C ILE A 237 0.03 4.08 18.80
N GLN A 238 -0.56 3.75 19.95
CA GLN A 238 0.19 3.75 21.22
C GLN A 238 1.34 2.73 21.20
N VAL A 239 1.09 1.52 20.68
CA VAL A 239 2.15 0.50 20.59
C VAL A 239 3.28 0.93 19.65
N PHE A 240 2.96 1.59 18.52
CA PHE A 240 4.01 2.17 17.66
C PHE A 240 4.80 3.28 18.39
N LYS A 241 4.14 4.11 19.18
CA LYS A 241 4.83 5.10 20.05
C LYS A 241 5.75 4.42 21.06
N ASP A 242 5.31 3.32 21.68
CA ASP A 242 6.12 2.56 22.63
C ASP A 242 7.38 1.98 21.95
N ILE A 243 7.27 1.55 20.68
CA ILE A 243 8.44 1.16 19.87
C ILE A 243 9.38 2.35 19.70
N LEU A 244 8.88 3.51 19.25
CA LEU A 244 9.70 4.70 19.03
C LEU A 244 10.38 5.16 20.32
N ASN A 245 9.66 5.16 21.45
CA ASN A 245 10.20 5.47 22.76
C ASN A 245 11.31 4.48 23.17
N GLY A 246 11.06 3.17 22.99
CA GLY A 246 12.07 2.15 23.27
C GLY A 246 13.34 2.34 22.45
N LEU A 247 13.21 2.72 21.18
CA LEU A 247 14.34 3.04 20.30
C LEU A 247 15.07 4.30 20.76
N ALA A 248 14.34 5.37 21.08
CA ALA A 248 14.93 6.64 21.50
C ALA A 248 15.68 6.53 22.84
N LEU A 249 15.15 5.73 23.77
CA LEU A 249 15.74 5.48 25.08
C LEU A 249 16.80 4.36 25.09
N ASP A 250 17.08 3.73 23.93
CA ASP A 250 17.97 2.58 23.78
C ASP A 250 17.57 1.39 24.69
N LYS A 251 16.22 1.19 24.87
CA LYS A 251 15.62 0.15 25.73
C LYS A 251 15.00 -0.97 24.93
N LYS A 252 15.76 -2.05 24.71
CA LYS A 252 15.36 -3.21 23.89
C LYS A 252 14.10 -3.90 24.43
N GLU A 253 13.94 -4.00 25.75
CA GLU A 253 12.80 -4.65 26.41
C GLU A 253 11.47 -3.93 26.14
N MET A 254 11.50 -2.59 25.95
CA MET A 254 10.29 -1.84 25.56
C MET A 254 9.86 -2.20 24.13
N VAL A 255 10.82 -2.31 23.22
CA VAL A 255 10.57 -2.71 21.84
C VAL A 255 10.03 -4.12 21.81
N GLU A 256 10.63 -5.06 22.55
CA GLU A 256 10.17 -6.46 22.64
C GLU A 256 8.72 -6.55 23.12
N LYS A 257 8.37 -5.88 24.20
CA LYS A 257 6.99 -5.85 24.73
C LYS A 257 5.99 -5.31 23.70
N ALA A 258 6.38 -4.27 22.98
CA ALA A 258 5.55 -3.68 21.94
C ALA A 258 5.34 -4.66 20.77
N LEU A 259 6.38 -5.34 20.29
CA LEU A 259 6.32 -6.34 19.22
C LEU A 259 5.44 -7.56 19.62
N ILE A 260 5.51 -7.99 20.89
CA ILE A 260 4.62 -9.02 21.43
C ILE A 260 3.16 -8.54 21.40
N THR A 261 2.92 -7.28 21.80
CA THR A 261 1.57 -6.68 21.80
C THR A 261 0.98 -6.59 20.39
N LEU A 262 1.79 -6.32 19.38
CA LEU A 262 1.42 -6.34 17.96
C LEU A 262 1.25 -7.77 17.40
N LYS A 263 1.53 -8.80 18.20
CA LYS A 263 1.52 -10.22 17.79
C LYS A 263 2.47 -10.52 16.62
N ILE A 264 3.56 -9.77 16.51
CA ILE A 264 4.61 -10.03 15.53
C ILE A 264 5.33 -11.34 15.89
N PHE A 265 5.43 -11.66 17.19
CA PHE A 265 5.90 -12.94 17.68
C PHE A 265 4.71 -13.85 18.04
N SER A 266 4.71 -15.07 17.52
CA SER A 266 3.77 -16.08 18.00
C SER A 266 4.05 -16.38 19.48
N PRO A 267 3.02 -16.57 20.32
CA PRO A 267 3.19 -17.09 21.67
C PRO A 267 3.97 -18.42 21.69
N ASN A 268 3.78 -19.24 20.65
CA ASN A 268 4.37 -20.57 20.50
C ASN A 268 5.72 -20.57 19.77
N ALA A 269 6.23 -19.41 19.34
CA ALA A 269 7.56 -19.32 18.77
C ALA A 269 8.62 -19.60 19.85
N SER A 270 9.67 -20.34 19.47
CA SER A 270 10.77 -20.62 20.41
C SER A 270 11.46 -19.31 20.82
N ASN A 271 12.04 -19.29 22.02
CA ASN A 271 12.76 -18.11 22.51
C ASN A 271 13.92 -17.72 21.57
N SER A 272 14.57 -18.71 20.95
CA SER A 272 15.63 -18.47 19.98
C SER A 272 15.14 -17.72 18.74
N VAL A 273 13.97 -18.04 18.20
CA VAL A 273 13.37 -17.32 17.06
C VAL A 273 12.94 -15.91 17.45
N LYS A 274 12.30 -15.75 18.61
CA LYS A 274 11.92 -14.41 19.12
C LYS A 274 13.14 -13.53 19.29
N GLN A 275 14.18 -14.06 19.92
CA GLN A 275 15.44 -13.34 20.14
C GLN A 275 16.11 -12.96 18.83
N TYR A 276 16.18 -13.89 17.87
CA TYR A 276 16.77 -13.64 16.56
C TYR A 276 16.03 -12.50 15.81
N LEU A 277 14.69 -12.54 15.76
CA LEU A 277 13.90 -11.49 15.12
C LEU A 277 14.05 -10.13 15.82
N LEU A 278 14.08 -10.16 17.16
CA LEU A 278 14.31 -8.96 17.96
C LEU A 278 15.71 -8.37 17.71
N ASP A 279 16.73 -9.22 17.58
CA ASP A 279 18.10 -8.80 17.27
C ASP A 279 18.21 -8.15 15.90
N ILE A 280 17.53 -8.72 14.88
CA ILE A 280 17.46 -8.10 13.56
C ILE A 280 16.81 -6.71 13.64
N ILE A 281 15.63 -6.60 14.24
CA ILE A 281 14.91 -5.31 14.38
C ILE A 281 15.78 -4.31 15.15
N TRP A 282 16.42 -4.76 16.22
CA TRP A 282 17.30 -3.94 17.04
C TRP A 282 18.51 -3.44 16.28
N ASN A 283 19.17 -4.30 15.49
CA ASN A 283 20.31 -3.93 14.66
C ASN A 283 19.91 -2.99 13.52
N LEU A 284 18.79 -3.26 12.85
CA LEU A 284 18.24 -2.37 11.82
C LEU A 284 17.92 -0.97 12.38
N SER A 285 17.50 -0.87 13.62
CA SER A 285 17.18 0.41 14.27
C SER A 285 18.41 1.19 14.76
N LEU A 286 19.61 0.62 14.68
CA LEU A 286 20.83 1.25 15.20
C LEU A 286 21.06 2.69 14.69
N PRO A 287 20.88 3.01 13.39
CA PRO A 287 21.04 4.38 12.91
C PRO A 287 20.07 5.37 13.56
N LEU A 288 18.83 4.93 13.84
CA LEU A 288 17.83 5.74 14.53
C LEU A 288 18.24 6.03 15.98
N ARG A 289 18.69 5.00 16.69
CA ARG A 289 19.12 5.09 18.11
C ARG A 289 20.41 5.91 18.31
N LYS A 290 21.28 5.90 17.32
CA LYS A 290 22.59 6.58 17.37
C LYS A 290 22.63 7.87 16.54
N ASN A 291 21.50 8.40 16.11
CA ASN A 291 21.40 9.62 15.31
C ASN A 291 22.30 9.59 14.05
N LYS A 292 22.35 8.46 13.37
CA LYS A 292 23.15 8.24 12.16
C LYS A 292 22.25 8.16 10.93
N GLU A 293 22.88 8.24 9.76
CA GLU A 293 22.16 7.97 8.51
C GLU A 293 21.75 6.49 8.42
N PHE A 294 20.51 6.25 8.04
CA PHE A 294 20.00 4.94 7.67
C PHE A 294 20.36 4.70 6.20
N ASP A 295 21.19 3.71 5.96
CA ASP A 295 21.57 3.26 4.62
C ASP A 295 20.68 2.08 4.23
N PHE A 296 19.68 2.33 3.38
CA PHE A 296 18.72 1.31 2.99
C PHE A 296 19.36 0.13 2.24
N LEU A 297 20.48 0.35 1.55
CA LEU A 297 21.14 -0.70 0.78
C LEU A 297 21.92 -1.66 1.67
N HIS A 298 22.62 -1.12 2.68
CA HIS A 298 23.57 -1.89 3.49
C HIS A 298 23.12 -2.14 4.94
N CYS A 299 21.90 -1.72 5.32
CA CYS A 299 21.41 -1.88 6.69
C CYS A 299 21.14 -3.34 7.09
N ILE A 300 20.91 -4.23 6.12
CA ILE A 300 20.75 -5.67 6.32
C ILE A 300 21.41 -6.42 5.17
N SER A 301 22.13 -7.48 5.48
CA SER A 301 22.75 -8.32 4.45
C SER A 301 21.69 -9.11 3.67
N THR A 302 22.02 -9.52 2.45
CA THR A 302 21.16 -10.42 1.66
C THR A 302 21.00 -11.78 2.35
N GLU A 303 22.03 -12.24 3.04
CA GLU A 303 22.03 -13.48 3.81
C GLU A 303 21.05 -13.40 4.98
N ASP A 304 21.05 -12.29 5.76
CA ASP A 304 20.10 -12.07 6.85
C ASP A 304 18.65 -11.94 6.33
N LEU A 305 18.44 -11.31 5.18
CA LEU A 305 17.11 -11.26 4.54
C LEU A 305 16.61 -12.64 4.13
N ASN A 306 17.48 -13.45 3.52
CA ASN A 306 17.15 -14.82 3.12
C ASN A 306 16.89 -15.70 4.35
N LEU A 307 17.72 -15.55 5.39
CA LEU A 307 17.56 -16.27 6.65
C LEU A 307 16.26 -15.86 7.37
N LEU A 308 15.92 -14.56 7.37
CA LEU A 308 14.67 -14.05 7.90
C LEU A 308 13.49 -14.68 7.15
N SER A 309 13.50 -14.64 5.82
CA SER A 309 12.46 -15.23 4.97
C SER A 309 12.31 -16.73 5.21
N SER A 310 13.41 -17.47 5.22
CA SER A 310 13.39 -18.91 5.47
C SER A 310 12.93 -19.26 6.89
N THR A 311 13.33 -18.48 7.89
CA THR A 311 12.88 -18.65 9.29
C THR A 311 11.37 -18.43 9.39
N LEU A 312 10.83 -17.39 8.75
CA LEU A 312 9.40 -17.12 8.69
C LEU A 312 8.64 -18.25 7.98
N ILE A 313 9.18 -18.77 6.86
CA ILE A 313 8.58 -19.87 6.12
C ILE A 313 8.60 -21.17 6.92
N ASN A 314 9.73 -21.53 7.55
CA ASN A 314 9.90 -22.79 8.28
C ASN A 314 9.14 -22.84 9.61
N GLN A 315 8.70 -21.70 10.12
CA GLN A 315 7.95 -21.58 11.37
C GLN A 315 6.47 -21.33 11.15
N LYS A 316 5.94 -21.60 9.94
CA LYS A 316 4.52 -21.31 9.54
C LYS A 316 3.51 -21.79 10.58
N ASP A 317 3.71 -22.98 11.16
CA ASP A 317 2.82 -23.58 12.13
C ASP A 317 2.83 -22.89 13.52
N LYS A 318 3.81 -22.03 13.76
CA LYS A 318 4.05 -21.36 15.04
C LYS A 318 3.78 -19.86 14.98
N PHE A 319 3.41 -19.32 13.81
CA PHE A 319 3.04 -17.90 13.66
C PHE A 319 1.55 -17.71 13.89
N GLN A 320 1.19 -16.77 14.76
CA GLN A 320 -0.13 -16.16 14.73
C GLN A 320 -0.11 -15.04 13.70
N LEU A 321 -1.16 -14.93 12.90
CA LEU A 321 -1.31 -13.75 12.04
C LEU A 321 -1.51 -12.53 12.95
N PRO A 322 -0.71 -11.47 12.75
CA PRO A 322 -1.01 -10.18 13.34
C PRO A 322 -2.42 -9.71 12.96
N ASP A 323 -2.91 -8.73 13.68
CA ASP A 323 -4.12 -8.00 13.24
C ASP A 323 -3.95 -7.58 11.77
N PRO A 324 -4.96 -7.77 10.89
CA PRO A 324 -4.88 -7.37 9.48
C PRO A 324 -4.39 -5.94 9.28
N GLN A 325 -4.74 -5.03 10.19
CA GLN A 325 -4.27 -3.65 10.16
C GLN A 325 -2.74 -3.57 10.30
N ILE A 326 -2.15 -4.38 11.18
CA ILE A 326 -0.69 -4.43 11.35
C ILE A 326 -0.01 -4.98 10.10
N LEU A 327 -0.58 -6.02 9.49
CA LEU A 327 -0.08 -6.56 8.21
C LEU A 327 -0.06 -5.50 7.11
N PHE A 328 -1.12 -4.70 6.99
CA PHE A 328 -1.20 -3.63 6.00
C PHE A 328 -0.16 -2.52 6.24
N ILE A 329 0.05 -2.14 7.50
CA ILE A 329 1.08 -1.16 7.86
C ILE A 329 2.48 -1.71 7.55
N GLN A 330 2.76 -2.97 7.91
CA GLN A 330 4.03 -3.63 7.60
C GLN A 330 4.27 -3.72 6.09
N ARG A 331 3.23 -4.03 5.31
CA ARG A 331 3.30 -4.10 3.86
C ARG A 331 3.68 -2.75 3.25
N LYS A 332 3.08 -1.64 3.72
CA LYS A 332 3.45 -0.28 3.28
C LYS A 332 4.90 0.07 3.64
N LEU A 333 5.27 -0.13 4.90
CA LEU A 333 6.64 0.17 5.35
C LEU A 333 7.67 -0.71 4.65
N GLY A 334 7.37 -1.99 4.43
CA GLY A 334 8.19 -2.92 3.66
C GLY A 334 8.37 -2.46 2.21
N GLY A 335 7.29 -2.01 1.55
CA GLY A 335 7.38 -1.43 0.20
C GLY A 335 8.31 -0.22 0.16
N ILE A 336 8.16 0.74 1.07
CA ILE A 336 9.05 1.91 1.16
C ILE A 336 10.51 1.47 1.40
N PHE A 337 10.72 0.46 2.24
CA PHE A 337 12.05 -0.09 2.49
C PHE A 337 12.67 -0.70 1.23
N LEU A 338 11.93 -1.52 0.49
CA LEU A 338 12.41 -2.12 -0.76
C LEU A 338 12.71 -1.06 -1.83
N LEU A 339 11.87 -0.03 -1.95
CA LEU A 339 12.14 1.10 -2.85
C LEU A 339 13.40 1.85 -2.41
N GLY A 340 13.58 2.06 -1.10
CA GLY A 340 14.78 2.67 -0.53
C GLY A 340 16.05 1.88 -0.88
N ARG A 341 16.00 0.54 -0.81
CA ARG A 341 17.08 -0.34 -1.27
C ARG A 341 17.35 -0.20 -2.78
N LYS A 342 16.29 -0.25 -3.59
CA LYS A 342 16.39 -0.07 -5.05
C LYS A 342 17.08 1.25 -5.43
N PHE A 343 16.84 2.30 -4.66
CA PHE A 343 17.40 3.62 -4.89
C PHE A 343 18.77 3.83 -4.24
N GLY A 344 19.25 2.91 -3.39
CA GLY A 344 20.43 3.11 -2.56
C GLY A 344 20.28 4.36 -1.66
N ALA A 345 19.08 4.57 -1.16
CA ALA A 345 18.76 5.78 -0.41
C ALA A 345 19.45 5.82 0.95
N ARG A 346 19.79 7.05 1.38
CA ARG A 346 20.38 7.32 2.70
C ARG A 346 19.71 8.51 3.33
N LYS A 347 19.34 8.38 4.61
CA LYS A 347 18.71 9.49 5.35
C LYS A 347 18.79 9.30 6.86
N ASN A 348 19.03 10.38 7.56
CA ASN A 348 18.89 10.39 9.02
C ASN A 348 17.42 10.68 9.40
N PHE A 349 16.78 9.72 10.07
CA PHE A 349 15.40 9.81 10.52
C PHE A 349 15.25 10.12 12.01
N SER A 350 16.34 10.39 12.76
CA SER A 350 16.28 10.60 14.21
C SER A 350 15.36 11.75 14.60
N LYS A 351 15.40 12.86 13.85
CA LYS A 351 14.48 14.00 14.05
C LYS A 351 13.02 13.64 13.79
N LEU A 352 12.76 12.76 12.84
CA LEU A 352 11.40 12.30 12.56
C LEU A 352 10.89 11.43 13.71
N VAL A 353 11.71 10.51 14.20
CA VAL A 353 11.38 9.66 15.36
C VAL A 353 11.08 10.55 16.59
N THR A 354 11.97 11.48 16.93
CA THR A 354 11.77 12.38 18.09
C THR A 354 10.50 13.25 18.02
N LYS A 355 9.99 13.50 16.83
CA LYS A 355 8.75 14.29 16.67
C LYS A 355 7.51 13.55 17.20
N TYR A 356 7.51 12.21 17.21
CA TYR A 356 6.34 11.38 17.51
C TYR A 356 6.45 10.58 18.81
N ILE A 357 7.47 10.86 19.59
CA ILE A 357 7.67 10.32 20.95
C ILE A 357 6.82 11.07 21.97
#